data_9e1dd107dddcba8ce2c9b026a7bb6d53
#
_entry.id   9e1dd107dddcba8ce2c9b026a7bb6d53
#
_cell.length_a   1.000
_cell.length_b   1.000
_cell.length_c   1.000
_cell.angle_alpha   90.00
_cell.angle_beta   90.00
_cell.angle_gamma   90.00
#
_symmetry.space_group_name_H-M   'P 1'
#
loop_
_entity.id
_entity.type
_entity.pdbx_description
1 polymer ?
#
loop_
_entity_poly.entity_id
_entity_poly.type
_entity_poly.pdbx_seq_one_letter_code
_entity_poly.pdbx_strand_id
1 'polypeptide(L)'
;DLLGSPSGARKQTLMLPIIYYAKKDIVDPNILISFPTNENIELHHIFPRAWFKDNENSNTFPNWYADKDLLRERRDCLVNLTPLAAQSNNTWKAKSPSTMLSNFTNKAQLPGKDIWTNRFIANNCHTALLNDQPESFMNFRAIEVAQWILDQTNI
;
A
#
# COMPACT_ATOMS: atom_id res chain seq x y z
N ASP A 1 3.01 -10.35 12.80
CA ASP A 1 3.85 -9.28 12.28
C ASP A 1 3.32 -8.83 10.91
N LEU A 2 2.91 -7.57 10.80
CA LEU A 2 2.37 -6.96 9.58
C LEU A 2 3.49 -6.51 8.61
N LEU A 3 4.68 -6.32 9.14
CA LEU A 3 5.88 -5.99 8.37
C LEU A 3 6.60 -7.23 7.82
N GLY A 4 6.18 -8.42 8.23
CA GLY A 4 6.62 -9.68 7.66
C GLY A 4 5.92 -10.02 6.35
N SER A 5 6.32 -11.11 5.73
CA SER A 5 5.71 -11.67 4.52
C SER A 5 4.94 -12.96 4.83
N PRO A 6 3.76 -12.88 5.48
CA PRO A 6 2.99 -14.06 5.83
C PRO A 6 2.48 -14.76 4.56
N SER A 7 2.26 -16.05 4.66
CA SER A 7 1.77 -16.89 3.57
C SER A 7 0.44 -17.58 3.94
N GLY A 8 -0.21 -18.15 2.95
CA GLY A 8 -1.41 -18.97 3.12
C GLY A 8 -2.58 -18.24 3.78
N ALA A 9 -3.34 -18.95 4.62
CA ALA A 9 -4.55 -18.45 5.27
C ALA A 9 -4.29 -17.19 6.12
N ARG A 10 -3.14 -17.11 6.80
CA ARG A 10 -2.78 -15.93 7.60
C ARG A 10 -2.69 -14.66 6.75
N LYS A 11 -2.08 -14.77 5.56
CA LYS A 11 -2.02 -13.64 4.61
C LYS A 11 -3.41 -13.22 4.19
N GLN A 12 -4.26 -14.19 3.83
CA GLN A 12 -5.62 -13.92 3.40
C GLN A 12 -6.42 -13.19 4.50
N THR A 13 -6.38 -13.70 5.72
CA THR A 13 -7.09 -13.09 6.86
C THR A 13 -6.65 -11.65 7.12
N LEU A 14 -5.34 -11.37 7.12
CA LEU A 14 -4.82 -10.03 7.37
C LEU A 14 -5.07 -9.06 6.21
N MET A 15 -5.24 -9.59 4.97
CA MET A 15 -5.58 -8.77 3.81
C MET A 15 -7.06 -8.39 3.74
N LEU A 16 -7.95 -9.14 4.39
CA LEU A 16 -9.39 -8.90 4.34
C LEU A 16 -9.79 -7.46 4.67
N PRO A 17 -9.32 -6.84 5.77
CA PRO A 17 -9.65 -5.45 6.06
C PRO A 17 -9.22 -4.50 4.95
N ILE A 18 -8.00 -4.65 4.45
CA ILE A 18 -7.44 -3.79 3.41
C ILE A 18 -8.27 -3.86 2.12
N ILE A 19 -8.72 -5.07 1.75
CA ILE A 19 -9.56 -5.28 0.56
C ILE A 19 -10.99 -4.78 0.81
N TYR A 20 -11.58 -5.14 1.94
CA TYR A 20 -12.98 -4.85 2.27
C TYR A 20 -13.28 -3.36 2.36
N TYR A 21 -12.38 -2.59 2.98
CA TYR A 21 -12.56 -1.14 3.15
C TYR A 21 -12.11 -0.32 1.94
N ALA A 22 -11.37 -0.89 1.00
CA ALA A 22 -10.86 -0.16 -0.15
C ALA A 22 -11.96 0.46 -1.03
N LYS A 23 -13.10 -0.21 -1.23
CA LYS A 23 -14.33 0.18 -1.96
C LYS A 23 -14.16 0.86 -3.32
N LYS A 24 -13.18 1.74 -3.50
CA LYS A 24 -12.88 2.47 -4.74
C LYS A 24 -11.42 2.32 -5.09
N ASP A 25 -11.10 2.33 -6.38
CA ASP A 25 -9.72 2.33 -6.85
C ASP A 25 -9.01 3.65 -6.48
N ILE A 26 -7.75 3.56 -6.08
CA ILE A 26 -6.98 4.73 -5.66
C ILE A 26 -6.44 5.55 -6.85
N VAL A 27 -6.33 4.90 -8.01
CA VAL A 27 -5.86 5.50 -9.27
C VAL A 27 -7.02 6.09 -10.05
N ASP A 28 -8.13 5.38 -10.12
CA ASP A 28 -9.38 5.84 -10.73
C ASP A 28 -10.56 5.67 -9.76
N PRO A 29 -10.95 6.70 -9.02
CA PRO A 29 -12.03 6.64 -8.04
C PRO A 29 -13.42 6.30 -8.61
N ASN A 30 -13.58 6.29 -9.93
CA ASN A 30 -14.81 5.86 -10.57
C ASN A 30 -14.94 4.34 -10.63
N ILE A 31 -13.82 3.61 -10.46
CA ILE A 31 -13.81 2.16 -10.44
C ILE A 31 -14.12 1.69 -9.01
N LEU A 32 -15.15 0.85 -8.90
CA LEU A 32 -15.50 0.23 -7.63
C LEU A 32 -14.69 -1.05 -7.42
N ILE A 33 -14.11 -1.17 -6.23
CA ILE A 33 -13.52 -2.40 -5.73
C ILE A 33 -14.56 -3.05 -4.82
N SER A 34 -15.15 -4.14 -5.29
CA SER A 34 -16.19 -4.86 -4.56
C SER A 34 -15.64 -6.13 -3.90
N PHE A 35 -16.21 -6.49 -2.75
CA PHE A 35 -15.97 -7.78 -2.13
C PHE A 35 -17.27 -8.62 -2.16
N PRO A 36 -17.25 -9.92 -2.55
CA PRO A 36 -16.08 -10.66 -3.03
C PRO A 36 -15.45 -10.03 -4.28
N THR A 37 -14.13 -10.15 -4.38
CA THR A 37 -13.38 -9.48 -5.44
C THR A 37 -13.86 -9.90 -6.81
N ASN A 38 -14.12 -8.90 -7.65
CA ASN A 38 -14.30 -9.08 -9.06
C ASN A 38 -12.97 -9.60 -9.67
N GLU A 39 -13.05 -10.41 -10.72
CA GLU A 39 -11.90 -11.05 -11.38
C GLU A 39 -10.82 -10.07 -11.85
N ASN A 40 -11.16 -8.78 -11.95
CA ASN A 40 -10.27 -7.73 -12.43
C ASN A 40 -9.55 -6.95 -11.30
N ILE A 41 -9.60 -7.42 -10.05
CA ILE A 41 -8.92 -6.79 -8.92
C ILE A 41 -7.62 -7.52 -8.63
N GLU A 42 -6.53 -6.76 -8.61
CA GLU A 42 -5.18 -7.25 -8.33
C GLU A 42 -4.61 -6.60 -7.06
N LEU A 43 -3.76 -7.33 -6.35
CA LEU A 43 -2.99 -6.78 -5.24
C LEU A 43 -1.70 -6.16 -5.78
N HIS A 44 -1.62 -4.85 -5.73
CA HIS A 44 -0.49 -4.07 -6.18
C HIS A 44 0.44 -3.70 -5.03
N HIS A 45 1.76 -3.72 -5.26
CA HIS A 45 2.75 -3.16 -4.34
C HIS A 45 2.73 -1.63 -4.46
N ILE A 46 2.40 -0.93 -3.38
CA ILE A 46 2.37 0.54 -3.34
C ILE A 46 3.76 1.11 -3.66
N PHE A 47 4.80 0.52 -3.08
CA PHE A 47 6.17 0.69 -3.54
C PHE A 47 6.53 -0.54 -4.38
N PRO A 48 6.59 -0.41 -5.73
CA PRO A 48 6.80 -1.56 -6.63
C PRO A 48 8.16 -2.22 -6.44
N ARG A 49 8.24 -3.52 -6.73
CA ARG A 49 9.50 -4.27 -6.67
C ARG A 49 10.58 -3.66 -7.58
N ALA A 50 10.19 -3.19 -8.77
CA ALA A 50 11.11 -2.53 -9.68
C ALA A 50 11.64 -1.22 -9.10
N TRP A 51 10.78 -0.42 -8.45
CA TRP A 51 11.19 0.81 -7.77
C TRP A 51 12.25 0.54 -6.68
N PHE A 52 12.10 -0.51 -5.87
CA PHE A 52 13.12 -0.91 -4.89
C PHE A 52 14.44 -1.25 -5.55
N LYS A 53 14.41 -1.99 -6.67
CA LYS A 53 15.62 -2.36 -7.43
C LYS A 53 16.33 -1.12 -7.98
N ASP A 54 15.58 -0.17 -8.54
CA ASP A 54 16.12 1.05 -9.14
C ASP A 54 16.71 2.00 -8.09
N ASN A 55 16.26 1.89 -6.83
CA ASN A 55 16.74 2.68 -5.70
C ASN A 55 17.71 1.92 -4.78
N GLU A 56 18.16 0.73 -5.16
CA GLU A 56 19.01 -0.15 -4.33
C GLU A 56 20.30 0.52 -3.85
N ASN A 57 20.85 1.44 -4.63
CA ASN A 57 22.08 2.17 -4.28
C ASN A 57 21.81 3.58 -3.73
N SER A 58 20.56 3.90 -3.46
CA SER A 58 20.17 5.20 -2.90
C SER A 58 20.49 5.24 -1.39
N ASN A 59 21.18 6.30 -0.96
CA ASN A 59 21.41 6.57 0.47
C ASN A 59 20.12 6.92 1.24
N THR A 60 18.97 6.90 0.56
CA THR A 60 17.68 7.29 1.12
C THR A 60 17.10 6.20 2.05
N PHE A 61 17.59 4.96 1.97
CA PHE A 61 17.05 3.82 2.74
C PHE A 61 18.15 2.99 3.40
N PRO A 62 18.99 3.59 4.26
CA PRO A 62 20.22 2.95 4.75
C PRO A 62 19.97 1.70 5.59
N ASN A 63 18.85 1.62 6.30
CA ASN A 63 18.61 0.55 7.27
C ASN A 63 18.15 -0.76 6.62
N TRP A 64 17.37 -0.70 5.54
CA TRP A 64 16.83 -1.91 4.89
C TRP A 64 17.78 -2.50 3.86
N TYR A 65 18.56 -1.66 3.17
CA TYR A 65 19.43 -2.10 2.08
C TYR A 65 20.71 -2.79 2.58
N ALA A 66 21.05 -2.61 3.85
CA ALA A 66 22.17 -3.32 4.47
C ALA A 66 21.89 -4.83 4.63
N ASP A 67 20.60 -5.21 4.75
CA ASP A 67 20.15 -6.59 4.91
C ASP A 67 19.20 -6.97 3.77
N LYS A 68 19.67 -7.81 2.84
CA LYS A 68 18.89 -8.22 1.66
C LYS A 68 17.69 -9.09 1.99
N ASP A 69 17.73 -9.83 3.06
CA ASP A 69 16.60 -10.66 3.49
C ASP A 69 15.52 -9.80 4.13
N LEU A 70 15.92 -8.85 4.96
CA LEU A 70 15.01 -7.85 5.52
C LEU A 70 14.36 -7.00 4.42
N LEU A 71 15.13 -6.54 3.43
CA LEU A 71 14.61 -5.79 2.30
C LEU A 71 13.55 -6.58 1.53
N ARG A 72 13.81 -7.88 1.27
CA ARG A 72 12.84 -8.75 0.59
C ARG A 72 11.56 -8.89 1.40
N GLU A 73 11.70 -9.14 2.69
CA GLU A 73 10.57 -9.29 3.60
C GLU A 73 9.71 -8.02 3.63
N ARG A 74 10.32 -6.86 3.80
CA ARG A 74 9.63 -5.56 3.86
C ARG A 74 8.97 -5.19 2.53
N ARG A 75 9.67 -5.40 1.43
CA ARG A 75 9.12 -5.17 0.08
C ARG A 75 7.83 -5.94 -0.17
N ASP A 76 7.78 -7.20 0.26
CA ASP A 76 6.67 -8.11 0.01
C ASP A 76 5.68 -8.21 1.20
N CYS A 77 5.80 -7.31 2.20
CA CYS A 77 4.93 -7.29 3.36
C CYS A 77 3.50 -6.84 3.03
N LEU A 78 2.56 -7.20 3.90
CA LEU A 78 1.13 -6.89 3.72
C LEU A 78 0.85 -5.40 3.60
N VAL A 79 1.52 -4.59 4.41
CA VAL A 79 1.29 -3.15 4.44
C VAL A 79 1.88 -2.42 3.24
N ASN A 80 2.59 -3.12 2.35
CA ASN A 80 2.96 -2.60 1.04
C ASN A 80 1.93 -2.95 -0.07
N LEU A 81 0.84 -3.63 0.26
CA LEU A 81 -0.15 -4.07 -0.73
C LEU A 81 -1.43 -3.22 -0.68
N THR A 82 -2.02 -2.99 -1.84
CA THR A 82 -3.34 -2.37 -1.98
C THR A 82 -4.11 -3.00 -3.15
N PRO A 83 -5.44 -3.16 -3.05
CA PRO A 83 -6.21 -3.63 -4.18
C PRO A 83 -6.35 -2.53 -5.23
N LEU A 84 -6.10 -2.88 -6.48
CA LEU A 84 -6.30 -2.05 -7.67
C LEU A 84 -7.04 -2.83 -8.75
N ALA A 85 -7.77 -2.12 -9.59
CA ALA A 85 -8.21 -2.67 -10.87
C ALA A 85 -7.00 -2.97 -11.77
N ALA A 86 -7.10 -3.97 -12.64
CA ALA A 86 -6.01 -4.37 -13.54
C ALA A 86 -5.50 -3.21 -14.40
N GLN A 87 -6.39 -2.33 -14.91
CA GLN A 87 -5.99 -1.15 -15.67
C GLN A 87 -5.22 -0.13 -14.82
N SER A 88 -5.59 0.05 -13.55
CA SER A 88 -4.89 0.93 -12.62
C SER A 88 -3.52 0.38 -12.25
N ASN A 89 -3.42 -0.93 -12.02
CA ASN A 89 -2.16 -1.63 -11.81
C ASN A 89 -1.23 -1.44 -13.03
N ASN A 90 -1.76 -1.59 -14.24
CA ASN A 90 -1.01 -1.35 -15.49
C ASN A 90 -0.57 0.12 -15.65
N THR A 91 -1.31 1.07 -15.11
CA THR A 91 -0.95 2.49 -15.14
C THR A 91 0.13 2.82 -14.12
N TRP A 92 0.05 2.24 -12.94
CA TRP A 92 1.04 2.43 -11.87
C TRP A 92 2.38 1.77 -12.22
N LYS A 93 2.38 0.47 -12.50
CA LYS A 93 3.59 -0.33 -12.86
C LYS A 93 4.72 -0.14 -11.84
N ALA A 94 5.86 0.37 -12.33
CA ALA A 94 7.10 0.58 -11.57
C ALA A 94 7.26 2.01 -11.02
N LYS A 95 6.27 2.88 -11.24
CA LYS A 95 6.38 4.28 -10.81
C LYS A 95 6.39 4.40 -9.29
N SER A 96 7.12 5.39 -8.77
CA SER A 96 7.04 5.71 -7.35
C SER A 96 5.65 6.21 -6.97
N PRO A 97 5.25 6.07 -5.69
CA PRO A 97 4.01 6.66 -5.21
C PRO A 97 3.92 8.16 -5.46
N SER A 98 4.98 8.92 -5.19
CA SER A 98 5.01 10.36 -5.43
C SER A 98 4.75 10.70 -6.90
N THR A 99 5.38 9.99 -7.83
CA THR A 99 5.18 10.17 -9.27
C THR A 99 3.76 9.83 -9.67
N MET A 100 3.22 8.73 -9.16
CA MET A 100 1.88 8.28 -9.51
C MET A 100 0.82 9.23 -8.96
N LEU A 101 0.98 9.69 -7.74
CA LEU A 101 0.01 10.55 -7.05
C LEU A 101 0.12 12.01 -7.48
N SER A 102 1.31 12.51 -7.84
CA SER A 102 1.46 13.87 -8.37
C SER A 102 0.64 14.11 -9.64
N ASN A 103 0.45 13.08 -10.44
CA ASN A 103 -0.42 13.14 -11.63
C ASN A 103 -1.91 13.33 -11.25
N PHE A 104 -2.31 12.95 -10.04
CA PHE A 104 -3.68 13.14 -9.53
C PHE A 104 -3.86 14.48 -8.81
N THR A 105 -2.84 15.00 -8.12
CA THR A 105 -2.90 16.30 -7.43
C THR A 105 -3.15 17.45 -8.39
N ASN A 106 -2.66 17.36 -9.61
CA ASN A 106 -2.83 18.40 -10.63
C ASN A 106 -4.19 18.40 -11.34
N LYS A 107 -5.05 17.43 -11.09
CA LYS A 107 -6.34 17.25 -11.79
C LYS A 107 -7.51 17.28 -10.82
N ALA A 108 -7.71 18.17 -9.91
CA ALA A 108 -8.96 18.33 -9.11
C ALA A 108 -9.69 17.02 -8.67
N GLN A 109 -9.06 15.87 -8.84
CA GLN A 109 -9.56 14.51 -8.64
C GLN A 109 -8.68 13.75 -7.65
N LEU A 110 -8.11 14.46 -6.64
CA LEU A 110 -7.55 13.74 -5.50
C LEU A 110 -8.62 12.80 -4.99
N PRO A 111 -8.32 11.50 -4.88
CA PRO A 111 -9.17 10.60 -4.13
C PRO A 111 -9.50 11.29 -2.81
N GLY A 112 -10.78 11.42 -2.49
CA GLY A 112 -11.21 12.05 -1.26
C GLY A 112 -10.53 11.41 -0.06
N LYS A 113 -10.42 12.14 1.04
CA LYS A 113 -9.80 11.67 2.29
C LYS A 113 -10.22 10.24 2.65
N ASP A 114 -11.45 9.89 2.36
CA ASP A 114 -12.04 8.56 2.62
C ASP A 114 -11.33 7.43 1.87
N ILE A 115 -10.84 7.66 0.66
CA ILE A 115 -10.13 6.63 -0.12
C ILE A 115 -8.82 6.26 0.55
N TRP A 116 -8.14 7.23 1.13
CA TRP A 116 -6.90 7.02 1.88
C TRP A 116 -7.15 6.36 3.23
N THR A 117 -8.08 6.90 4.00
CA THR A 117 -8.46 6.37 5.31
C THR A 117 -8.95 4.93 5.21
N ASN A 118 -9.77 4.61 4.22
CA ASN A 118 -10.27 3.25 3.96
C ASN A 118 -9.16 2.26 3.55
N ARG A 119 -7.95 2.73 3.27
CA ARG A 119 -6.77 1.91 3.00
C ARG A 119 -5.74 1.90 4.12
N PHE A 120 -6.09 2.45 5.28
CA PHE A 120 -5.15 2.65 6.38
C PHE A 120 -3.93 3.49 5.94
N ILE A 121 -4.21 4.57 5.21
CA ILE A 121 -3.22 5.53 4.74
C ILE A 121 -3.70 6.93 5.15
N ALA A 122 -3.49 7.28 6.40
CA ALA A 122 -3.89 8.58 6.93
C ALA A 122 -2.68 9.37 7.46
N ASN A 123 -2.83 10.67 7.59
CA ASN A 123 -1.88 11.56 8.25
C ASN A 123 -0.39 11.34 7.87
N ASN A 124 0.42 10.89 8.81
CA ASN A 124 1.86 10.66 8.62
C ASN A 124 2.16 9.57 7.58
N CYS A 125 1.31 8.56 7.50
CA CYS A 125 1.40 7.51 6.48
C CYS A 125 1.26 8.11 5.08
N HIS A 126 0.27 8.98 4.86
CA HIS A 126 0.07 9.67 3.58
C HIS A 126 1.25 10.59 3.24
N THR A 127 1.77 11.35 4.21
CA THR A 127 2.96 12.20 4.01
C THR A 127 4.18 11.37 3.61
N ALA A 128 4.44 10.25 4.29
CA ALA A 128 5.55 9.36 3.95
C ALA A 128 5.40 8.76 2.55
N LEU A 129 4.17 8.43 2.14
CA LEU A 129 3.85 7.95 0.80
C LEU A 129 4.20 8.98 -0.28
N LEU A 130 3.79 10.24 -0.11
CA LEU A 130 4.04 11.32 -1.06
C LEU A 130 5.52 11.73 -1.17
N ASN A 131 6.32 11.41 -0.15
CA ASN A 131 7.75 11.68 -0.13
C ASN A 131 8.61 10.46 -0.47
N ASP A 132 8.01 9.39 -1.00
CA ASP A 132 8.68 8.14 -1.35
C ASP A 132 9.53 7.56 -0.20
N GLN A 133 8.99 7.57 1.01
CA GLN A 133 9.63 7.07 2.23
C GLN A 133 9.03 5.70 2.62
N PRO A 134 9.48 4.59 2.03
CA PRO A 134 8.85 3.27 2.22
C PRO A 134 8.90 2.78 3.66
N GLU A 135 10.01 2.98 4.37
CA GLU A 135 10.15 2.55 5.76
C GLU A 135 9.14 3.25 6.67
N SER A 136 9.10 4.58 6.62
CA SER A 136 8.14 5.37 7.40
C SER A 136 6.70 5.03 7.03
N PHE A 137 6.42 4.92 5.73
CA PHE A 137 5.10 4.53 5.23
C PHE A 137 4.62 3.20 5.80
N MET A 138 5.44 2.16 5.67
CA MET A 138 5.06 0.82 6.11
C MET A 138 4.92 0.72 7.63
N ASN A 139 5.79 1.40 8.38
CA ASN A 139 5.69 1.46 9.84
C ASN A 139 4.39 2.16 10.28
N PHE A 140 4.08 3.33 9.73
CA PHE A 140 2.84 4.05 10.06
C PHE A 140 1.59 3.24 9.68
N ARG A 141 1.59 2.65 8.47
CA ARG A 141 0.46 1.85 8.02
C ARG A 141 0.27 0.58 8.86
N ALA A 142 1.35 -0.06 9.29
CA ALA A 142 1.29 -1.21 10.17
C ALA A 142 0.65 -0.86 11.53
N ILE A 143 0.94 0.32 12.07
CA ILE A 143 0.32 0.83 13.30
C ILE A 143 -1.18 1.03 13.10
N GLU A 144 -1.60 1.67 12.02
CA GLU A 144 -3.02 1.91 11.73
C GLU A 144 -3.81 0.60 11.55
N VAL A 145 -3.26 -0.36 10.81
CA VAL A 145 -3.88 -1.69 10.64
C VAL A 145 -3.94 -2.45 11.96
N ALA A 146 -2.86 -2.40 12.75
CA ALA A 146 -2.81 -3.07 14.06
C ALA A 146 -3.83 -2.47 15.03
N GLN A 147 -3.94 -1.15 15.08
CA GLN A 147 -4.92 -0.47 15.94
C GLN A 147 -6.34 -0.86 15.53
N TRP A 148 -6.65 -0.85 14.25
CA TRP A 148 -7.96 -1.29 13.78
C TRP A 148 -8.27 -2.73 14.21
N ILE A 149 -7.31 -3.67 14.09
CA ILE A 149 -7.51 -5.06 14.53
C ILE A 149 -7.81 -5.11 16.04
N LEU A 150 -7.06 -4.37 16.85
CA LEU A 150 -7.27 -4.32 18.31
C LEU A 150 -8.65 -3.76 18.64
N ASP A 151 -9.07 -2.71 17.95
CA ASP A 151 -10.39 -2.09 18.19
C ASP A 151 -11.55 -3.06 17.85
N GLN A 152 -11.35 -3.98 16.88
CA GLN A 152 -12.34 -5.00 16.54
C GLN A 152 -12.35 -6.19 17.54
N THR A 153 -11.28 -6.40 18.30
CA THR A 153 -11.14 -7.54 19.22
C THR A 153 -11.48 -7.19 20.68
N ASN A 154 -11.61 -5.92 20.99
CA ASN A 154 -11.98 -5.42 22.33
C ASN A 154 -13.51 -5.29 22.53
N ILE A 155 -14.31 -6.13 21.84
CA ILE A 155 -15.76 -6.21 21.97
C ILE A 155 -16.13 -7.14 23.14
#